data_9942aeabd5574fc75e42f980c671c758
#
_entry.id   9942aeabd5574fc75e42f980c671c758
#
_cell.length_a   1.000
_cell.length_b   1.000
_cell.length_c   1.000
_cell.angle_alpha   90.00
_cell.angle_beta   90.00
_cell.angle_gamma   90.00
#
_symmetry.space_group_name_H-M   'P 1'
#
loop_
_entity.id
_entity.type
_entity.pdbx_description
1 polymer ?
#
loop_
_entity_poly.entity_id
_entity_poly.type
_entity_poly.pdbx_seq_one_letter_code
_entity_poly.pdbx_strand_id
1 'polypeptide(L)'
;IAVVGEVTRPGTYTLAREVQSKVQENENELGANSGLFAASKTPDNETSETVAQQTVTRAIKMAGGITPIADIRQVQVRRLTRAGTEQIINVDLWQLLHTGDVSQDLTLQQGDTVIVPKAENIDETQGAQVANSNFSPDTIKVSIVGEVVRPGAIALQPNTSLNQALVAAGGFNKARAEMDSVDLIRLNPNGTVSRLTVKVNFSATANEETNPKLQNNDVIMVRRSGRAAFSDNVGGTLAPFSPLLGIFRLFNIFR
;
A
#
# COMPACT_ATOMS: atom_id res chain seq x y z
N ILE A 1 -5.05 -10.15 -21.62
CA ILE A 1 -3.94 -9.19 -21.73
C ILE A 1 -2.78 -9.64 -20.84
N ALA A 2 -1.58 -9.21 -21.18
CA ALA A 2 -0.41 -9.34 -20.30
C ALA A 2 0.02 -7.97 -19.80
N VAL A 3 0.54 -7.90 -18.55
CA VAL A 3 1.15 -6.69 -17.97
C VAL A 3 2.53 -7.08 -17.47
N VAL A 4 3.56 -6.40 -17.94
CA VAL A 4 4.97 -6.74 -17.66
C VAL A 4 5.79 -5.50 -17.34
N GLY A 5 6.96 -5.69 -16.73
CA GLY A 5 7.88 -4.62 -16.33
C GLY A 5 7.63 -4.16 -14.91
N GLU A 6 7.74 -2.85 -14.67
CA GLU A 6 7.72 -2.22 -13.35
C GLU A 6 6.29 -2.08 -12.78
N VAL A 7 5.66 -3.22 -12.53
CA VAL A 7 4.37 -3.37 -11.84
C VAL A 7 4.53 -4.31 -10.64
N THR A 8 3.65 -4.19 -9.66
CA THR A 8 3.75 -4.97 -8.41
C THR A 8 3.62 -6.48 -8.64
N ARG A 9 2.79 -6.89 -9.60
CA ARG A 9 2.55 -8.30 -9.95
C ARG A 9 2.49 -8.44 -11.47
N PRO A 10 3.64 -8.61 -12.15
CA PRO A 10 3.63 -8.88 -13.59
C PRO A 10 2.96 -10.24 -13.89
N GLY A 11 2.22 -10.31 -15.00
CA GLY A 11 1.51 -11.54 -15.37
C GLY A 11 0.42 -11.32 -16.40
N THR A 12 -0.39 -12.36 -16.61
CA THR A 12 -1.55 -12.31 -17.48
C THR A 12 -2.83 -12.07 -16.70
N TYR A 13 -3.71 -11.21 -17.24
CA TYR A 13 -4.94 -10.78 -16.59
C TYR A 13 -6.12 -10.91 -17.53
N THR A 14 -7.24 -11.35 -16.99
CA THR A 14 -8.52 -11.35 -17.69
C THR A 14 -9.28 -10.09 -17.33
N LEU A 15 -9.44 -9.19 -18.29
CA LEU A 15 -10.29 -8.01 -18.11
C LEU A 15 -11.75 -8.45 -18.35
N ALA A 16 -12.44 -8.86 -17.28
CA ALA A 16 -13.87 -9.11 -17.34
C ALA A 16 -14.63 -7.81 -17.58
N ARG A 17 -15.68 -7.83 -18.42
CA ARG A 17 -16.67 -6.76 -18.44
C ARG A 17 -17.45 -6.82 -17.13
N GLU A 18 -17.16 -5.93 -16.21
CA GLU A 18 -18.02 -5.70 -15.06
C GLU A 18 -19.24 -4.91 -15.52
N VAL A 19 -20.37 -5.59 -15.61
CA VAL A 19 -21.66 -4.95 -15.69
C VAL A 19 -22.03 -4.56 -14.25
N GLN A 20 -21.83 -3.31 -13.88
CA GLN A 20 -22.32 -2.79 -12.61
C GLN A 20 -23.82 -2.56 -12.75
N SER A 21 -24.63 -3.57 -12.41
CA SER A 21 -26.03 -3.36 -12.12
C SER A 21 -26.11 -2.59 -10.79
N LYS A 22 -26.44 -1.30 -10.84
CA LYS A 22 -26.90 -0.58 -9.66
C LYS A 22 -28.25 -1.17 -9.29
N VAL A 23 -28.26 -2.08 -8.34
CA VAL A 23 -29.47 -2.40 -7.59
C VAL A 23 -29.79 -1.15 -6.75
N GLN A 24 -30.75 -0.34 -7.19
CA GLN A 24 -31.40 0.63 -6.32
C GLN A 24 -32.24 -0.20 -5.34
N GLU A 25 -31.77 -0.36 -4.12
CA GLU A 25 -32.60 -0.69 -2.99
C GLU A 25 -33.57 0.47 -2.78
N ASN A 26 -34.78 0.35 -3.36
CA ASN A 26 -35.91 1.15 -2.95
C ASN A 26 -36.37 0.63 -1.59
N GLU A 27 -35.88 1.22 -0.51
CA GLU A 27 -36.58 1.19 0.77
C GLU A 27 -37.86 2.01 0.63
N ASN A 28 -38.94 1.35 0.25
CA ASN A 28 -40.29 1.85 0.47
C ASN A 28 -40.85 1.17 1.72
N GLU A 29 -40.66 1.85 2.85
CA GLU A 29 -41.50 1.63 4.02
C GLU A 29 -42.96 2.01 3.73
N LEU A 30 -43.81 1.08 4.06
CA LEU A 30 -45.19 1.17 4.50
C LEU A 30 -46.00 2.46 4.32
N GLY A 31 -47.08 2.33 3.60
CA GLY A 31 -48.18 3.25 3.66
C GLY A 31 -49.42 2.68 2.96
N ALA A 32 -50.29 1.99 3.69
CA ALA A 32 -51.56 1.53 3.20
C ALA A 32 -52.44 2.70 2.77
N ASN A 33 -53.03 2.70 1.58
CA ASN A 33 -54.48 2.73 1.33
C ASN A 33 -54.83 3.01 -0.13
N SER A 34 -55.69 2.14 -0.61
CA SER A 34 -56.82 2.38 -1.54
C SER A 34 -56.66 3.21 -2.82
N GLY A 35 -57.02 2.57 -3.89
CA GLY A 35 -57.83 3.20 -4.93
C GLY A 35 -57.26 3.20 -6.33
N LEU A 36 -57.81 2.31 -7.14
CA LEU A 36 -58.08 2.45 -8.58
C LEU A 36 -57.43 3.66 -9.31
N PHE A 37 -56.64 3.39 -10.32
CA PHE A 37 -56.83 3.85 -11.69
C PHE A 37 -55.59 3.57 -12.55
N ALA A 38 -55.87 2.93 -13.68
CA ALA A 38 -55.26 3.08 -14.99
C ALA A 38 -53.74 2.84 -15.18
N ALA A 39 -53.50 1.81 -15.96
CA ALA A 39 -52.30 1.57 -16.70
C ALA A 39 -51.84 2.85 -17.47
N SER A 40 -50.68 3.38 -17.10
CA SER A 40 -49.86 4.14 -18.03
C SER A 40 -48.54 3.45 -18.18
N LYS A 41 -48.21 3.04 -19.39
CA LYS A 41 -46.91 2.57 -19.83
C LYS A 41 -45.86 3.58 -19.36
N THR A 42 -45.03 3.19 -18.42
CA THR A 42 -43.77 3.89 -18.16
C THR A 42 -42.83 3.64 -19.31
N PRO A 43 -42.19 4.68 -19.85
CA PRO A 43 -41.19 4.51 -20.88
C PRO A 43 -40.00 3.74 -20.35
N ASP A 44 -39.41 3.00 -21.24
CA ASP A 44 -38.22 2.19 -21.08
C ASP A 44 -37.19 2.87 -20.18
N ASN A 45 -37.01 2.30 -19.02
CA ASN A 45 -35.89 2.65 -18.14
C ASN A 45 -34.64 2.06 -18.80
N GLU A 46 -34.01 2.84 -19.66
CA GLU A 46 -32.69 2.52 -20.19
C GLU A 46 -31.76 2.37 -18.99
N THR A 47 -31.54 1.14 -18.60
CA THR A 47 -30.50 0.77 -17.65
C THR A 47 -29.18 1.16 -18.33
N SER A 48 -28.64 2.32 -17.98
CA SER A 48 -27.31 2.72 -18.43
C SER A 48 -26.31 1.74 -17.86
N GLU A 49 -26.10 0.64 -18.59
CA GLU A 49 -24.99 -0.27 -18.30
C GLU A 49 -23.68 0.48 -18.51
N THR A 50 -23.11 1.01 -17.45
CA THR A 50 -21.78 1.57 -17.51
C THR A 50 -20.79 0.43 -17.66
N VAL A 51 -20.50 0.04 -18.89
CA VAL A 51 -19.48 -0.95 -19.20
C VAL A 51 -18.14 -0.35 -18.81
N ALA A 52 -17.53 -0.85 -17.75
CA ALA A 52 -16.23 -0.40 -17.34
C ALA A 52 -15.22 -0.66 -18.46
N GLN A 53 -14.63 0.42 -19.00
CA GLN A 53 -13.70 0.34 -20.12
C GLN A 53 -12.43 -0.42 -19.69
N GLN A 54 -11.94 -1.25 -20.59
CA GLN A 54 -10.72 -2.04 -20.41
C GLN A 54 -9.51 -1.19 -20.84
N THR A 55 -9.01 -0.35 -19.93
CA THR A 55 -7.95 0.60 -20.24
C THR A 55 -6.60 0.18 -19.70
N VAL A 56 -5.53 0.88 -20.11
CA VAL A 56 -4.16 0.67 -19.62
C VAL A 56 -4.09 0.89 -18.11
N THR A 57 -4.70 1.96 -17.60
CA THR A 57 -4.71 2.26 -16.17
C THR A 57 -5.40 1.15 -15.36
N ARG A 58 -6.52 0.63 -15.85
CA ARG A 58 -7.21 -0.50 -15.22
C ARG A 58 -6.35 -1.77 -15.21
N ALA A 59 -5.66 -2.08 -16.31
CA ALA A 59 -4.77 -3.23 -16.39
C ALA A 59 -3.62 -3.14 -15.39
N ILE A 60 -2.99 -1.97 -15.29
CA ILE A 60 -1.94 -1.69 -14.31
C ILE A 60 -2.47 -1.82 -12.88
N LYS A 61 -3.67 -1.32 -12.59
CA LYS A 61 -4.31 -1.46 -11.29
C LYS A 61 -4.58 -2.92 -10.92
N MET A 62 -5.03 -3.74 -11.87
CA MET A 62 -5.19 -5.19 -11.66
C MET A 62 -3.86 -5.90 -11.40
N ALA A 63 -2.77 -5.41 -12.00
CA ALA A 63 -1.41 -5.85 -11.70
C ALA A 63 -0.88 -5.35 -10.34
N GLY A 64 -1.74 -4.75 -9.52
CA GLY A 64 -1.40 -4.23 -8.18
C GLY A 64 -0.72 -2.87 -8.20
N GLY A 65 -0.83 -2.14 -9.29
CA GLY A 65 -0.21 -0.83 -9.49
C GLY A 65 1.25 -0.90 -9.94
N ILE A 66 1.81 0.26 -10.24
CA ILE A 66 3.22 0.42 -10.66
C ILE A 66 4.17 0.40 -9.47
N THR A 67 5.44 0.10 -9.73
CA THR A 67 6.52 0.23 -8.74
C THR A 67 7.00 1.68 -8.66
N PRO A 68 7.69 2.09 -7.56
CA PRO A 68 8.23 3.43 -7.40
C PRO A 68 9.29 3.82 -8.45
N ILE A 69 9.82 2.86 -9.18
CA ILE A 69 10.85 3.06 -10.20
C ILE A 69 10.33 2.93 -11.63
N ALA A 70 9.01 2.86 -11.80
CA ALA A 70 8.37 2.78 -13.10
C ALA A 70 8.48 4.11 -13.87
N ASP A 71 8.77 4.04 -15.17
CA ASP A 71 8.65 5.17 -16.07
C ASP A 71 7.24 5.20 -16.68
N ILE A 72 6.41 6.09 -16.16
CA ILE A 72 5.02 6.26 -16.60
C ILE A 72 4.86 7.12 -17.85
N ARG A 73 5.94 7.74 -18.35
CA ARG A 73 5.95 8.53 -19.58
C ARG A 73 6.17 7.69 -20.83
N GLN A 74 6.75 6.50 -20.64
CA GLN A 74 7.15 5.61 -21.72
C GLN A 74 6.47 4.23 -21.65
N VAL A 75 5.24 4.19 -21.12
CA VAL A 75 4.45 2.95 -21.12
C VAL A 75 4.13 2.57 -22.56
N GLN A 76 4.26 1.29 -22.88
CA GLN A 76 4.03 0.78 -24.21
C GLN A 76 2.93 -0.28 -24.21
N VAL A 77 2.06 -0.21 -25.21
CA VAL A 77 1.10 -1.27 -25.49
C VAL A 77 1.52 -1.95 -26.79
N ARG A 78 1.89 -3.21 -26.68
CA ARG A 78 2.22 -4.05 -27.81
C ARG A 78 0.97 -4.83 -28.23
N ARG A 79 0.55 -4.62 -29.46
CA ARG A 79 -0.64 -5.21 -30.06
C ARG A 79 -0.27 -6.04 -31.28
N LEU A 80 -0.72 -7.27 -31.34
CA LEU A 80 -0.57 -8.08 -32.54
C LEU A 80 -1.70 -7.76 -33.52
N THR A 81 -1.34 -7.30 -34.71
CA THR A 81 -2.31 -7.05 -35.78
C THR A 81 -2.81 -8.34 -36.41
N ARG A 82 -3.95 -8.28 -37.11
CA ARG A 82 -4.46 -9.44 -37.85
C ARG A 82 -3.51 -9.96 -38.94
N ALA A 83 -2.60 -9.11 -39.42
CA ALA A 83 -1.56 -9.48 -40.38
C ALA A 83 -0.34 -10.18 -39.75
N GLY A 84 -0.34 -10.37 -38.40
CA GLY A 84 0.77 -10.99 -37.69
C GLY A 84 1.94 -10.03 -37.41
N THR A 85 1.80 -8.72 -37.66
CA THR A 85 2.79 -7.71 -37.34
C THR A 85 2.54 -7.12 -35.95
N GLU A 86 3.60 -6.81 -35.19
CA GLU A 86 3.49 -6.12 -33.93
C GLU A 86 3.35 -4.61 -34.17
N GLN A 87 2.39 -4.01 -33.49
CA GLN A 87 2.23 -2.58 -33.38
C GLN A 87 2.57 -2.15 -31.95
N ILE A 88 3.46 -1.18 -31.80
CA ILE A 88 3.81 -0.57 -30.51
C ILE A 88 3.10 0.79 -30.43
N ILE A 89 2.31 0.98 -29.38
CA ILE A 89 1.59 2.22 -29.11
C ILE A 89 2.18 2.77 -27.81
N ASN A 90 2.77 3.95 -27.87
CA ASN A 90 3.29 4.64 -26.69
C ASN A 90 2.16 5.36 -25.96
N VAL A 91 2.18 5.27 -24.65
CA VAL A 91 1.19 5.84 -23.72
C VAL A 91 1.94 6.67 -22.68
N ASP A 92 1.57 7.94 -22.54
CA ASP A 92 2.12 8.84 -21.54
C ASP A 92 1.13 9.02 -20.39
N LEU A 93 1.25 8.17 -19.35
CA LEU A 93 0.39 8.27 -18.18
C LEU A 93 0.72 9.48 -17.30
N TRP A 94 1.90 10.09 -17.47
CA TRP A 94 2.22 11.35 -16.82
C TRP A 94 1.39 12.50 -17.37
N GLN A 95 1.21 12.52 -18.69
CA GLN A 95 0.35 13.50 -19.35
C GLN A 95 -1.11 13.33 -18.90
N LEU A 96 -1.60 12.08 -18.80
CA LEU A 96 -2.92 11.78 -18.24
C LEU A 96 -3.11 12.40 -16.85
N LEU A 97 -2.11 12.27 -15.95
CA LEU A 97 -2.16 12.82 -14.58
C LEU A 97 -2.18 14.33 -14.54
N HIS A 98 -1.40 14.99 -15.38
CA HIS A 98 -1.18 16.45 -15.30
C HIS A 98 -2.20 17.26 -16.09
N THR A 99 -2.56 16.77 -17.26
CA THR A 99 -3.46 17.51 -18.17
C THR A 99 -4.87 16.93 -18.19
N GLY A 100 -5.07 15.73 -17.61
CA GLY A 100 -6.35 15.01 -17.70
C GLY A 100 -6.64 14.49 -19.11
N ASP A 101 -5.61 14.34 -19.95
CA ASP A 101 -5.77 13.83 -21.32
C ASP A 101 -6.12 12.36 -21.31
N VAL A 102 -7.41 12.06 -21.32
CA VAL A 102 -7.96 10.69 -21.32
C VAL A 102 -7.59 9.90 -22.58
N SER A 103 -7.11 10.57 -23.65
CA SER A 103 -6.64 9.87 -24.84
C SER A 103 -5.40 9.01 -24.57
N GLN A 104 -4.66 9.34 -23.49
CA GLN A 104 -3.52 8.56 -23.02
C GLN A 104 -3.94 7.29 -22.27
N ASP A 105 -5.20 7.14 -21.85
CA ASP A 105 -5.68 5.89 -21.26
C ASP A 105 -6.27 4.97 -22.32
N LEU A 106 -5.38 4.42 -23.14
CA LEU A 106 -5.73 3.60 -24.29
C LEU A 106 -6.62 2.39 -23.89
N THR A 107 -7.68 2.17 -24.65
CA THR A 107 -8.51 0.98 -24.52
C THR A 107 -7.77 -0.25 -25.05
N LEU A 108 -7.64 -1.27 -24.20
CA LEU A 108 -6.95 -2.52 -24.49
C LEU A 108 -7.84 -3.52 -25.23
N GLN A 109 -7.20 -4.34 -26.06
CA GLN A 109 -7.81 -5.44 -26.78
C GLN A 109 -7.29 -6.78 -26.23
N GLN A 110 -8.01 -7.84 -26.55
CA GLN A 110 -7.56 -9.19 -26.21
C GLN A 110 -6.23 -9.49 -26.92
N GLY A 111 -5.26 -9.97 -26.15
CA GLY A 111 -3.91 -10.26 -26.66
C GLY A 111 -2.92 -9.11 -26.55
N ASP A 112 -3.35 -7.92 -26.11
CA ASP A 112 -2.43 -6.81 -25.86
C ASP A 112 -1.47 -7.13 -24.71
N THR A 113 -0.24 -6.61 -24.84
CA THR A 113 0.76 -6.61 -23.76
C THR A 113 1.10 -5.19 -23.36
N VAL A 114 0.83 -4.85 -22.10
CA VAL A 114 1.22 -3.58 -21.50
C VAL A 114 2.60 -3.72 -20.90
N ILE A 115 3.54 -2.89 -21.32
CA ILE A 115 4.94 -2.88 -20.86
C ILE A 115 5.19 -1.59 -20.11
N VAL A 116 5.52 -1.70 -18.84
CA VAL A 116 5.90 -0.56 -17.99
C VAL A 116 7.41 -0.58 -17.80
N PRO A 117 8.17 0.31 -18.46
CA PRO A 117 9.62 0.31 -18.37
C PRO A 117 10.09 0.86 -17.02
N LYS A 118 11.37 0.62 -16.72
CA LYS A 118 12.06 1.22 -15.57
C LYS A 118 12.53 2.62 -15.93
N ALA A 119 12.35 3.58 -15.01
CA ALA A 119 12.88 4.93 -15.16
C ALA A 119 14.42 4.93 -15.07
N GLU A 120 15.06 5.60 -16.00
CA GLU A 120 16.52 5.81 -15.97
C GLU A 120 16.92 6.82 -14.89
N ASN A 121 16.12 7.87 -14.72
CA ASN A 121 16.28 8.89 -13.70
C ASN A 121 14.98 9.00 -12.88
N ILE A 122 15.09 8.83 -11.57
CA ILE A 122 13.96 8.94 -10.65
C ILE A 122 13.97 10.34 -10.06
N ASP A 123 12.95 11.13 -10.38
CA ASP A 123 12.68 12.40 -9.73
C ASP A 123 11.76 12.13 -8.52
N GLU A 124 12.23 12.48 -7.31
CA GLU A 124 11.50 12.27 -6.06
C GLU A 124 10.14 12.97 -6.04
N THR A 125 10.03 14.14 -6.67
CA THR A 125 8.78 14.89 -6.78
C THR A 125 7.77 14.15 -7.66
N GLN A 126 8.22 13.56 -8.75
CA GLN A 126 7.39 12.73 -9.63
C GLN A 126 6.97 11.44 -8.94
N GLY A 127 7.88 10.80 -8.21
CA GLY A 127 7.57 9.59 -7.45
C GLY A 127 6.44 9.80 -6.43
N ALA A 128 6.40 10.95 -5.76
CA ALA A 128 5.33 11.29 -4.81
C ALA A 128 3.97 11.49 -5.48
N GLN A 129 3.93 12.11 -6.66
CA GLN A 129 2.69 12.33 -7.41
C GLN A 129 2.16 11.02 -8.00
N VAL A 130 3.05 10.20 -8.53
CA VAL A 130 2.74 8.86 -9.04
C VAL A 130 2.16 7.97 -7.94
N ALA A 131 2.72 8.02 -6.74
CA ALA A 131 2.25 7.23 -5.61
C ALA A 131 0.83 7.61 -5.12
N ASN A 132 0.33 8.80 -5.48
CA ASN A 132 -1.04 9.25 -5.20
C ASN A 132 -2.00 9.07 -6.39
N SER A 133 -1.55 8.46 -7.47
CA SER A 133 -2.33 8.30 -8.69
C SER A 133 -3.22 7.04 -8.66
N ASN A 134 -4.19 6.99 -9.56
CA ASN A 134 -5.12 5.86 -9.71
C ASN A 134 -4.44 4.55 -10.14
N PHE A 135 -3.22 4.59 -10.66
CA PHE A 135 -2.43 3.42 -11.07
C PHE A 135 -1.35 3.05 -10.05
N SER A 136 -1.30 3.73 -8.91
CA SER A 136 -0.50 3.32 -7.76
C SER A 136 -1.14 2.13 -7.03
N PRO A 137 -0.39 1.33 -6.29
CA PRO A 137 -0.97 0.31 -5.41
C PRO A 137 -1.96 0.94 -4.44
N ASP A 138 -3.09 0.27 -4.17
CA ASP A 138 -4.05 0.76 -3.16
C ASP A 138 -3.45 0.72 -1.75
N THR A 139 -2.57 -0.22 -1.50
CA THR A 139 -1.89 -0.37 -0.20
C THR A 139 -0.45 -0.86 -0.36
N ILE A 140 0.40 -0.46 0.56
CA ILE A 140 1.73 -1.04 0.77
C ILE A 140 1.73 -1.92 2.01
N LYS A 141 2.51 -3.00 2.00
CA LYS A 141 2.72 -3.85 3.17
C LYS A 141 4.04 -3.46 3.83
N VAL A 142 3.99 -3.15 5.12
CA VAL A 142 5.16 -2.81 5.93
C VAL A 142 5.18 -3.73 7.14
N SER A 143 6.35 -4.25 7.48
CA SER A 143 6.54 -5.09 8.67
C SER A 143 7.13 -4.27 9.80
N ILE A 144 6.48 -4.25 10.96
CA ILE A 144 6.99 -3.58 12.16
C ILE A 144 7.33 -4.62 13.19
N VAL A 145 8.59 -4.67 13.61
CA VAL A 145 9.13 -5.67 14.51
C VAL A 145 9.84 -5.06 15.71
N GLY A 146 9.98 -5.82 16.78
CA GLY A 146 10.64 -5.40 18.00
C GLY A 146 9.69 -4.81 19.03
N GLU A 147 10.13 -3.82 19.79
CA GLU A 147 9.44 -3.32 20.97
C GLU A 147 8.39 -2.25 20.63
N VAL A 148 7.34 -2.67 19.91
CA VAL A 148 6.11 -1.90 19.64
C VAL A 148 4.91 -2.56 20.29
N VAL A 149 3.80 -1.83 20.41
CA VAL A 149 2.59 -2.36 21.04
C VAL A 149 1.97 -3.49 20.24
N ARG A 150 1.95 -3.36 18.91
CA ARG A 150 1.42 -4.37 17.99
C ARG A 150 2.43 -4.66 16.88
N PRO A 151 3.38 -5.59 17.10
CA PRO A 151 4.29 -6.01 16.04
C PRO A 151 3.56 -6.85 15.01
N GLY A 152 4.03 -6.79 13.75
CA GLY A 152 3.49 -7.56 12.64
C GLY A 152 3.53 -6.83 11.31
N ALA A 153 2.99 -7.47 10.29
CA ALA A 153 2.80 -6.86 8.98
C ALA A 153 1.49 -6.06 8.97
N ILE A 154 1.55 -4.82 8.53
CA ILE A 154 0.39 -3.93 8.41
C ILE A 154 0.28 -3.43 6.97
N ALA A 155 -0.97 -3.29 6.50
CA ALA A 155 -1.28 -2.65 5.23
C ALA A 155 -1.49 -1.15 5.47
N LEU A 156 -0.77 -0.33 4.75
CA LEU A 156 -0.80 1.13 4.84
C LEU A 156 -1.09 1.73 3.47
N GLN A 157 -1.52 2.98 3.44
CA GLN A 157 -1.63 3.71 2.18
C GLN A 157 -0.24 4.05 1.62
N PRO A 158 -0.10 4.16 0.29
CA PRO A 158 1.11 4.72 -0.32
C PRO A 158 1.44 6.09 0.28
N ASN A 159 2.72 6.44 0.32
CA ASN A 159 3.23 7.68 0.95
C ASN A 159 3.05 7.80 2.47
N THR A 160 2.59 6.77 3.15
CA THR A 160 2.61 6.74 4.63
C THR A 160 4.04 6.92 5.12
N SER A 161 4.23 7.83 6.08
CA SER A 161 5.55 8.06 6.68
C SER A 161 5.85 7.07 7.81
N LEU A 162 7.13 6.97 8.18
CA LEU A 162 7.59 6.12 9.27
C LEU A 162 6.86 6.42 10.59
N ASN A 163 6.67 7.69 10.94
CA ASN A 163 5.96 8.08 12.16
C ASN A 163 4.50 7.61 12.15
N GLN A 164 3.81 7.75 11.00
CA GLN A 164 2.43 7.28 10.86
C GLN A 164 2.33 5.76 11.01
N ALA A 165 3.28 5.02 10.46
CA ALA A 165 3.33 3.57 10.61
C ALA A 165 3.56 3.13 12.05
N LEU A 166 4.47 3.80 12.78
CA LEU A 166 4.67 3.56 14.20
C LEU A 166 3.39 3.80 15.02
N VAL A 167 2.67 4.88 14.73
CA VAL A 167 1.37 5.17 15.38
C VAL A 167 0.35 4.09 15.04
N ALA A 168 0.28 3.64 13.78
CA ALA A 168 -0.61 2.56 13.36
C ALA A 168 -0.32 1.23 14.07
N ALA A 169 0.95 0.97 14.43
CA ALA A 169 1.37 -0.17 15.27
C ALA A 169 1.07 0.03 16.77
N GLY A 170 0.42 1.13 17.15
CA GLY A 170 0.12 1.47 18.55
C GLY A 170 1.26 2.16 19.29
N GLY A 171 2.31 2.59 18.57
CA GLY A 171 3.47 3.25 19.15
C GLY A 171 4.47 2.29 19.79
N PHE A 172 5.42 2.88 20.53
CA PHE A 172 6.45 2.15 21.25
C PHE A 172 5.92 1.43 22.49
N ASN A 173 6.46 0.26 22.78
CA ASN A 173 6.35 -0.34 24.11
C ASN A 173 7.19 0.48 25.09
N LYS A 174 6.54 1.40 25.82
CA LYS A 174 7.21 2.40 26.70
C LYS A 174 8.11 1.76 27.76
N ALA A 175 7.83 0.53 28.16
CA ALA A 175 8.62 -0.15 29.18
C ALA A 175 9.94 -0.73 28.65
N ARG A 176 10.00 -1.01 27.35
CA ARG A 176 11.08 -1.81 26.76
C ARG A 176 11.78 -1.18 25.57
N ALA A 177 11.08 -0.33 24.82
CA ALA A 177 11.58 0.24 23.57
C ALA A 177 12.66 1.31 23.78
N GLU A 178 13.60 1.36 22.86
CA GLU A 178 14.39 2.54 22.56
C GLU A 178 13.53 3.48 21.72
N MET A 179 13.22 4.67 22.26
CA MET A 179 12.27 5.59 21.64
C MET A 179 12.92 6.68 20.80
N ASP A 180 14.24 6.82 20.87
CA ASP A 180 14.97 7.90 20.24
C ASP A 180 15.25 7.60 18.75
N SER A 181 15.34 6.32 18.39
CA SER A 181 15.65 5.88 17.03
C SER A 181 15.06 4.52 16.68
N VAL A 182 14.82 4.33 15.40
CA VAL A 182 14.39 3.05 14.82
C VAL A 182 15.22 2.75 13.59
N ASP A 183 15.33 1.48 13.23
CA ASP A 183 15.99 1.07 12.01
C ASP A 183 14.94 0.81 10.93
N LEU A 184 15.05 1.51 9.80
CA LEU A 184 14.33 1.24 8.58
C LEU A 184 15.20 0.34 7.70
N ILE A 185 14.72 -0.84 7.39
CA ILE A 185 15.39 -1.81 6.52
C ILE A 185 14.59 -1.89 5.23
N ARG A 186 15.23 -1.63 4.11
CA ARG A 186 14.62 -1.60 2.78
C ARG A 186 15.36 -2.51 1.82
N LEU A 187 14.60 -3.31 1.08
CA LEU A 187 15.12 -4.07 -0.05
C LEU A 187 15.09 -3.16 -1.30
N ASN A 188 16.26 -2.81 -1.78
CA ASN A 188 16.37 -2.00 -2.98
C ASN A 188 16.07 -2.82 -4.25
N PRO A 189 15.65 -2.17 -5.35
CA PRO A 189 15.35 -2.86 -6.61
C PRO A 189 16.53 -3.63 -7.24
N ASN A 190 17.75 -3.28 -6.86
CA ASN A 190 18.98 -3.99 -7.29
C ASN A 190 19.28 -5.24 -6.44
N GLY A 191 18.37 -5.62 -5.51
CA GLY A 191 18.56 -6.76 -4.62
C GLY A 191 19.40 -6.48 -3.38
N THR A 192 19.95 -5.28 -3.21
CA THR A 192 20.70 -4.91 -2.01
C THR A 192 19.76 -4.52 -0.88
N VAL A 193 20.21 -4.72 0.37
CA VAL A 193 19.47 -4.29 1.55
C VAL A 193 20.12 -3.03 2.12
N SER A 194 19.35 -1.97 2.24
CA SER A 194 19.75 -0.76 2.95
C SER A 194 19.18 -0.76 4.36
N ARG A 195 19.97 -0.26 5.32
CA ARG A 195 19.54 -0.04 6.69
C ARG A 195 19.82 1.41 7.06
N LEU A 196 18.75 2.13 7.37
CA LEU A 196 18.80 3.53 7.79
C LEU A 196 18.34 3.63 9.24
N THR A 197 19.19 4.15 10.12
CA THR A 197 18.80 4.48 11.49
C THR A 197 18.19 5.88 11.49
N VAL A 198 16.89 5.95 11.77
CA VAL A 198 16.08 7.17 11.77
C VAL A 198 15.84 7.64 13.20
N LYS A 199 16.17 8.89 13.51
CA LYS A 199 15.81 9.53 14.78
C LYS A 199 14.31 9.85 14.77
N VAL A 200 13.59 9.35 15.75
CA VAL A 200 12.14 9.52 15.80
C VAL A 200 11.78 10.88 16.38
N ASN A 201 11.07 11.66 15.59
CA ASN A 201 10.45 12.91 16.03
C ASN A 201 9.02 12.96 15.48
N PHE A 202 8.02 12.71 16.33
CA PHE A 202 6.61 12.70 15.92
C PHE A 202 6.08 14.05 15.44
N SER A 203 6.81 15.15 15.70
CA SER A 203 6.45 16.48 15.20
C SER A 203 7.07 16.78 13.84
N ALA A 204 7.95 15.91 13.32
CA ALA A 204 8.60 16.11 12.03
C ALA A 204 7.62 15.84 10.88
N THR A 205 7.65 16.73 9.89
CA THR A 205 7.00 16.48 8.60
C THR A 205 7.71 15.33 7.86
N ALA A 206 7.02 14.71 6.90
CA ALA A 206 7.64 13.65 6.10
C ALA A 206 8.84 14.20 5.33
N ASN A 207 10.02 13.59 5.54
CA ASN A 207 11.27 13.87 4.85
C ASN A 207 12.16 12.63 4.88
N GLU A 208 13.18 12.58 4.02
CA GLU A 208 14.04 11.40 3.88
C GLU A 208 14.91 11.10 5.11
N GLU A 209 15.26 12.11 5.91
CA GLU A 209 16.21 11.94 7.02
C GLU A 209 15.56 11.54 8.34
N THR A 210 14.45 12.20 8.71
CA THR A 210 13.86 12.08 10.05
C THR A 210 12.48 11.45 10.06
N ASN A 211 11.79 11.42 8.90
CA ASN A 211 10.48 10.82 8.78
C ASN A 211 10.24 10.32 7.33
N PRO A 212 11.03 9.34 6.86
CA PRO A 212 10.96 8.87 5.47
C PRO A 212 9.61 8.27 5.13
N LYS A 213 9.22 8.43 3.87
CA LYS A 213 8.09 7.72 3.29
C LYS A 213 8.43 6.25 3.15
N LEU A 214 7.47 5.41 3.51
CA LEU A 214 7.62 3.97 3.45
C LEU A 214 7.31 3.43 2.06
N GLN A 215 7.99 2.36 1.73
CA GLN A 215 7.80 1.59 0.50
C GLN A 215 7.25 0.20 0.80
N ASN A 216 6.73 -0.46 -0.22
CA ASN A 216 6.25 -1.82 -0.08
C ASN A 216 7.38 -2.77 0.35
N ASN A 217 7.13 -3.63 1.32
CA ASN A 217 8.06 -4.54 1.95
C ASN A 217 9.16 -3.90 2.83
N ASP A 218 9.02 -2.62 3.20
CA ASP A 218 9.88 -2.03 4.23
C ASP A 218 9.69 -2.76 5.57
N VAL A 219 10.78 -2.84 6.33
CA VAL A 219 10.78 -3.39 7.69
C VAL A 219 11.25 -2.31 8.66
N ILE A 220 10.41 -1.97 9.64
CA ILE A 220 10.73 -1.04 10.73
C ILE A 220 11.09 -1.89 11.94
N MET A 221 12.33 -1.75 12.43
CA MET A 221 12.79 -2.46 13.61
C MET A 221 12.95 -1.49 14.79
N VAL A 222 12.18 -1.72 15.84
CA VAL A 222 12.29 -0.98 17.10
C VAL A 222 13.14 -1.78 18.07
N ARG A 223 14.29 -1.20 18.44
CA ARG A 223 15.25 -1.84 19.35
C ARG A 223 14.78 -1.82 20.79
N ARG A 224 15.37 -2.70 21.59
CA ARG A 224 15.22 -2.66 23.05
C ARG A 224 16.06 -1.55 23.63
N SER A 225 15.51 -0.88 24.68
CA SER A 225 16.30 0.03 25.49
C SER A 225 17.38 -0.72 26.29
N GLY A 226 18.49 -0.03 26.57
CA GLY A 226 19.56 -0.61 27.37
C GLY A 226 19.08 -1.09 28.76
N ARG A 227 18.08 -0.42 29.35
CA ARG A 227 17.45 -0.82 30.63
C ARG A 227 16.73 -2.16 30.49
N ALA A 228 15.97 -2.37 29.41
CA ALA A 228 15.26 -3.61 29.16
C ALA A 228 16.22 -4.77 28.89
N ALA A 229 17.28 -4.54 28.12
CA ALA A 229 18.33 -5.52 27.86
C ALA A 229 19.05 -5.95 29.16
N PHE A 230 19.35 -4.99 30.04
CA PHE A 230 19.96 -5.30 31.34
C PHE A 230 19.00 -6.08 32.23
N SER A 231 17.72 -5.69 32.32
CA SER A 231 16.71 -6.39 33.12
C SER A 231 16.53 -7.85 32.69
N ASP A 232 16.49 -8.08 31.36
CA ASP A 232 16.34 -9.44 30.83
C ASP A 232 17.56 -10.32 31.16
N ASN A 233 18.77 -9.75 31.10
CA ASN A 233 19.99 -10.47 31.46
C ASN A 233 20.08 -10.77 32.95
N VAL A 234 19.75 -9.79 33.80
CA VAL A 234 19.79 -9.97 35.28
C VAL A 234 18.65 -10.86 35.75
N GLY A 235 17.45 -10.73 35.15
CA GLY A 235 16.30 -11.59 35.47
C GLY A 235 16.57 -13.07 35.16
N GLY A 236 17.24 -13.34 34.04
CA GLY A 236 17.63 -14.71 33.67
C GLY A 236 18.69 -15.34 34.60
N THR A 237 19.63 -14.52 35.06
CA THR A 237 20.72 -14.99 35.95
C THR A 237 20.31 -15.11 37.42
N LEU A 238 19.34 -14.28 37.88
CA LEU A 238 18.88 -14.27 39.26
C LEU A 238 17.65 -15.17 39.51
N ALA A 239 17.01 -15.67 38.48
CA ALA A 239 15.85 -16.56 38.60
C ALA A 239 16.10 -17.78 39.55
N PRO A 240 17.27 -18.43 39.53
CA PRO A 240 17.54 -19.51 40.47
C PRO A 240 17.73 -19.06 41.94
N PHE A 241 17.96 -17.76 42.19
CA PHE A 241 18.15 -17.20 43.53
C PHE A 241 16.87 -16.52 44.09
N SER A 242 15.78 -16.51 43.33
CA SER A 242 14.51 -15.93 43.79
C SER A 242 13.96 -16.50 45.10
N PRO A 243 14.14 -17.79 45.46
CA PRO A 243 13.72 -18.30 46.78
C PRO A 243 14.55 -17.74 47.93
N LEU A 244 15.83 -17.37 47.71
CA LEU A 244 16.70 -16.82 48.76
C LEU A 244 16.35 -15.37 49.14
N LEU A 245 15.84 -14.58 48.18
CA LEU A 245 15.41 -13.22 48.44
C LEU A 245 14.13 -13.14 49.30
N GLY A 246 13.32 -14.20 49.29
CA GLY A 246 12.15 -14.31 50.18
C GLY A 246 12.52 -14.49 51.67
N ILE A 247 13.66 -15.10 51.95
CA ILE A 247 14.13 -15.32 53.34
C ILE A 247 14.57 -14.03 54.00
N PHE A 248 15.16 -13.07 53.24
CA PHE A 248 15.55 -11.78 53.79
C PHE A 248 14.37 -10.90 54.19
N ARG A 249 13.19 -11.08 53.60
CA ARG A 249 11.96 -10.37 53.97
C ARG A 249 11.39 -10.84 55.34
N LEU A 250 11.62 -12.08 55.69
CA LEU A 250 11.16 -12.67 56.95
C LEU A 250 11.98 -12.15 58.16
N PHE A 251 13.26 -11.84 57.97
CA PHE A 251 14.13 -11.32 59.03
C PHE A 251 13.87 -9.86 59.39
N ASN A 252 13.19 -9.09 58.57
CA ASN A 252 12.87 -7.65 58.86
C ASN A 252 11.53 -7.46 59.61
N ILE A 253 10.79 -8.54 59.92
CA ILE A 253 9.51 -8.47 60.64
C ILE A 253 9.73 -8.62 62.16
N PHE A 254 10.95 -8.97 62.60
CA PHE A 254 11.28 -9.15 64.04
C PHE A 254 12.26 -8.09 64.57
N ARG A 255 12.13 -6.86 64.12
CA ARG A 255 12.88 -5.76 64.73
C ARG A 255 11.97 -4.58 65.01
#